data_4d342c02987341bfcb81382f8fea4d82
#
_entry.id   4d342c02987341bfcb81382f8fea4d82
#
_cell.length_a   1.000
_cell.length_b   1.000
_cell.length_c   1.000
_cell.angle_alpha   90.00
_cell.angle_beta   90.00
_cell.angle_gamma   90.00
#
_symmetry.space_group_name_H-M   'P 1'
#
loop_
_entity.id
_entity.type
_entity.pdbx_description
1 polymer ?
#
loop_
_entity_poly.entity_id
_entity_poly.type
_entity_poly.pdbx_seq_one_letter_code
_entity_poly.pdbx_strand_id
1 'polypeptide(L)'
;YMDRGFADFNIESTQVAISPDKRDIFVTINLLEGDRYRISDVRLAGDLVLTERQLNPFVVVKPGQSYSQQLITQSADLIRLRLSEEGYAFATVDPVPELDREAKTAAITLYVEPKSRVYVRRVNFNGTSSINDDVLRREVRQLENGYLSNSRLERSKIRLQRLPYIEKVEETTNPVPGTPDLVDLDFDIKEGLPGQFGGGVGYSQSQKLIFNGNFVHTNFMGSGDRVPAEINTGQYRTVYGISYTDPYTTINEVSRTISLAYRDITQFTSDASDFSTKTFSVSAEYSYPVTEYQRLIFGGTLQSSELLSDSFQTEQAQAWVRNNGDSSTTIVPGGAIYETKFDTVEMLAGWVYDTRNRGLFADRGARHRLTGNVTVPGSDVEYYTINYNYQQYLPVNRWATFLFSADVGYGAALGDTTSLPPYRNYFAGGPDTV
;
A
#
# COMPACT_ATOMS: atom_id res chain seq x y z
N TYR A 1 19.89 -19.92 23.38
CA TYR A 1 21.24 -20.06 23.94
C TYR A 1 22.32 -19.60 22.96
N MET A 2 22.38 -20.14 21.74
CA MET A 2 23.41 -19.76 20.75
C MET A 2 23.46 -18.25 20.44
N ASP A 3 22.33 -17.53 20.46
CA ASP A 3 22.31 -16.07 20.25
C ASP A 3 22.70 -15.25 21.49
N ARG A 4 22.96 -15.90 22.61
CA ARG A 4 23.42 -15.29 23.87
C ARG A 4 24.87 -15.60 24.21
N GLY A 5 25.61 -16.14 23.26
CA GLY A 5 27.04 -16.42 23.39
C GLY A 5 27.42 -17.90 23.58
N PHE A 6 26.48 -18.80 23.76
CA PHE A 6 26.76 -20.20 24.06
C PHE A 6 26.93 -21.00 22.77
N ALA A 7 28.13 -20.95 22.18
CA ALA A 7 28.44 -21.65 20.92
C ALA A 7 28.46 -23.16 21.04
N ASP A 8 28.85 -23.70 22.22
CA ASP A 8 28.90 -25.14 22.51
C ASP A 8 27.57 -25.70 23.02
N PHE A 9 26.47 -24.93 22.96
CA PHE A 9 25.16 -25.39 23.42
C PHE A 9 24.72 -26.63 22.67
N ASN A 10 24.33 -27.66 23.40
CA ASN A 10 23.83 -28.89 22.84
C ASN A 10 22.67 -29.49 23.65
N ILE A 11 21.75 -30.14 23.00
CA ILE A 11 20.66 -30.91 23.59
C ILE A 11 21.13 -32.36 23.62
N GLU A 12 21.51 -32.88 24.81
CA GLU A 12 22.02 -34.22 24.95
C GLU A 12 20.92 -35.28 24.80
N SER A 13 19.75 -35.01 25.36
CA SER A 13 18.62 -35.96 25.22
C SER A 13 17.27 -35.24 25.41
N THR A 14 16.25 -35.72 24.70
CA THR A 14 14.86 -35.34 24.88
C THR A 14 14.04 -36.57 25.20
N GLN A 15 13.37 -36.61 26.34
CA GLN A 15 12.48 -37.69 26.76
C GLN A 15 11.05 -37.17 26.83
N VAL A 16 10.12 -37.93 26.25
CA VAL A 16 8.70 -37.63 26.29
C VAL A 16 7.99 -38.73 27.05
N ALA A 17 7.31 -38.41 28.13
CA ALA A 17 6.47 -39.32 28.90
C ALA A 17 5.03 -38.82 28.91
N ILE A 18 4.10 -39.73 28.67
CA ILE A 18 2.66 -39.46 28.72
C ILE A 18 2.12 -40.02 30.03
N SER A 19 1.33 -39.26 30.76
CA SER A 19 0.68 -39.70 31.99
C SER A 19 -0.20 -40.94 31.74
N PRO A 20 -0.40 -41.84 32.71
CA PRO A 20 -1.22 -43.03 32.55
C PRO A 20 -2.68 -42.71 32.16
N ASP A 21 -3.20 -41.57 32.57
CA ASP A 21 -4.55 -41.06 32.23
C ASP A 21 -4.60 -40.34 30.87
N LYS A 22 -3.45 -40.25 30.16
CA LYS A 22 -3.27 -39.58 28.84
C LYS A 22 -3.71 -38.09 28.81
N ARG A 23 -3.68 -37.42 29.96
CA ARG A 23 -4.06 -35.98 30.05
C ARG A 23 -2.87 -35.05 29.99
N ASP A 24 -1.70 -35.55 30.44
CA ASP A 24 -0.48 -34.72 30.53
C ASP A 24 0.66 -35.33 29.73
N ILE A 25 1.45 -34.47 29.10
CA ILE A 25 2.68 -34.81 28.40
C ILE A 25 3.84 -34.16 29.15
N PHE A 26 4.77 -34.95 29.63
CA PHE A 26 5.99 -34.47 30.27
C PHE A 26 7.13 -34.53 29.24
N VAL A 27 7.76 -33.39 29.00
CA VAL A 27 8.94 -33.31 28.13
C VAL A 27 10.14 -32.96 29.02
N THR A 28 11.08 -33.88 29.13
CA THR A 28 12.34 -33.67 29.83
C THR A 28 13.43 -33.45 28.80
N ILE A 29 14.10 -32.30 28.86
CA ILE A 29 15.19 -31.95 27.97
C ILE A 29 16.46 -31.82 28.81
N ASN A 30 17.45 -32.66 28.55
CA ASN A 30 18.78 -32.52 29.12
C ASN A 30 19.64 -31.73 28.15
N LEU A 31 20.20 -30.65 28.61
CA LEU A 31 20.98 -29.72 27.81
C LEU A 31 22.35 -29.46 28.44
N LEU A 32 23.32 -29.25 27.59
CA LEU A 32 24.64 -28.74 27.93
C LEU A 32 24.72 -27.29 27.48
N GLU A 33 24.80 -26.35 28.41
CA GLU A 33 24.84 -24.90 28.07
C GLU A 33 26.19 -24.53 27.43
N GLY A 34 27.27 -25.09 27.90
CA GLY A 34 28.62 -24.71 27.49
C GLY A 34 29.08 -23.36 28.05
N ASP A 35 30.18 -22.86 27.50
CA ASP A 35 30.74 -21.57 27.86
C ASP A 35 30.25 -20.44 26.94
N ARG A 36 30.39 -19.19 27.42
CA ARG A 36 30.12 -18.03 26.57
C ARG A 36 31.35 -17.64 25.77
N TYR A 37 31.18 -17.53 24.47
CA TYR A 37 32.21 -17.16 23.51
C TYR A 37 32.02 -15.74 22.99
N ARG A 38 33.13 -15.09 22.61
CA ARG A 38 33.16 -13.83 21.88
C ARG A 38 33.81 -14.05 20.53
N ILE A 39 33.33 -13.32 19.53
CA ILE A 39 33.91 -13.36 18.18
C ILE A 39 35.31 -12.76 18.22
N SER A 40 36.34 -13.53 17.87
CA SER A 40 37.72 -13.05 17.75
C SER A 40 38.00 -12.46 16.37
N ASP A 41 37.53 -13.12 15.31
CA ASP A 41 37.79 -12.72 13.94
C ASP A 41 36.64 -13.19 13.03
N VAL A 42 36.48 -12.51 11.88
CA VAL A 42 35.53 -12.89 10.83
C VAL A 42 36.22 -12.79 9.48
N ARG A 43 36.28 -13.91 8.78
CA ARG A 43 36.97 -14.02 7.48
C ARG A 43 36.03 -14.51 6.38
N LEU A 44 36.26 -14.01 5.17
CA LEU A 44 35.69 -14.55 3.96
C LEU A 44 36.70 -15.49 3.30
N ALA A 45 36.27 -16.66 2.86
CA ALA A 45 37.10 -17.64 2.17
C ALA A 45 36.33 -18.31 1.04
N GLY A 46 37.01 -19.10 0.22
CA GLY A 46 36.43 -19.80 -0.93
C GLY A 46 36.63 -19.01 -2.23
N ASP A 47 35.72 -19.20 -3.18
CA ASP A 47 35.78 -18.55 -4.49
C ASP A 47 35.04 -17.20 -4.43
N LEU A 48 35.81 -16.15 -4.18
CA LEU A 48 35.30 -14.78 -4.07
C LEU A 48 35.20 -14.13 -5.45
N VAL A 49 34.10 -14.36 -6.17
CA VAL A 49 33.81 -13.68 -7.45
C VAL A 49 33.56 -12.19 -7.29
N LEU A 50 33.20 -11.73 -6.11
CA LEU A 50 33.15 -10.33 -5.69
C LEU A 50 34.31 -10.06 -4.73
N THR A 51 34.83 -8.85 -4.77
CA THR A 51 35.92 -8.46 -3.87
C THR A 51 35.45 -8.43 -2.40
N GLU A 52 36.36 -8.71 -1.46
CA GLU A 52 36.04 -8.60 -0.03
C GLU A 52 35.44 -7.22 0.32
N ARG A 53 35.94 -6.14 -0.31
CA ARG A 53 35.40 -4.79 -0.12
C ARG A 53 33.91 -4.66 -0.50
N GLN A 54 33.46 -5.45 -1.46
CA GLN A 54 32.04 -5.48 -1.90
C GLN A 54 31.19 -6.39 -1.01
N LEU A 55 31.77 -7.38 -0.34
CA LEU A 55 31.07 -8.33 0.52
C LEU A 55 31.07 -7.92 2.01
N ASN A 56 32.13 -7.27 2.50
CA ASN A 56 32.26 -6.84 3.90
C ASN A 56 31.09 -5.98 4.44
N PRO A 57 30.43 -5.10 3.67
CA PRO A 57 29.24 -4.38 4.15
C PRO A 57 28.08 -5.28 4.54
N PHE A 58 28.02 -6.52 4.04
CA PHE A 58 26.99 -7.51 4.31
C PHE A 58 27.32 -8.44 5.47
N VAL A 59 28.54 -8.35 6.00
CA VAL A 59 28.98 -9.07 7.21
C VAL A 59 28.51 -8.28 8.43
N VAL A 60 27.41 -8.74 9.04
CA VAL A 60 26.79 -8.08 10.19
C VAL A 60 27.49 -8.44 11.49
N VAL A 61 27.98 -9.68 11.58
CA VAL A 61 28.76 -10.16 12.72
C VAL A 61 30.16 -9.51 12.72
N LYS A 62 30.59 -9.01 13.90
CA LYS A 62 31.87 -8.27 14.01
C LYS A 62 32.74 -8.80 15.15
N PRO A 63 34.06 -8.72 15.03
CA PRO A 63 34.98 -9.03 16.14
C PRO A 63 34.63 -8.26 17.41
N GLY A 64 34.79 -8.90 18.56
CA GLY A 64 34.49 -8.35 19.88
C GLY A 64 33.05 -8.53 20.36
N GLN A 65 32.10 -8.86 19.48
CA GLN A 65 30.72 -9.18 19.84
C GLN A 65 30.61 -10.53 20.56
N SER A 66 29.55 -10.73 21.34
CA SER A 66 29.16 -12.06 21.81
C SER A 66 28.80 -12.96 20.64
N TYR A 67 29.12 -14.24 20.70
CA TYR A 67 28.70 -15.20 19.69
C TYR A 67 27.19 -15.18 19.51
N SER A 68 26.73 -15.11 18.26
CA SER A 68 25.31 -15.16 17.90
C SER A 68 25.15 -15.92 16.59
N GLN A 69 24.52 -17.08 16.67
CA GLN A 69 24.22 -17.89 15.50
C GLN A 69 23.32 -17.13 14.52
N GLN A 70 22.40 -16.34 15.03
CA GLN A 70 21.50 -15.52 14.22
C GLN A 70 22.29 -14.50 13.39
N LEU A 71 23.23 -13.76 13.97
CA LEU A 71 24.03 -12.75 13.23
C LEU A 71 24.95 -13.41 12.20
N ILE A 72 25.49 -14.60 12.51
CA ILE A 72 26.32 -15.37 11.59
C ILE A 72 25.50 -15.84 10.38
N THR A 73 24.32 -16.44 10.62
CA THR A 73 23.39 -16.87 9.57
C THR A 73 22.91 -15.68 8.74
N GLN A 74 22.56 -14.57 9.39
CA GLN A 74 22.16 -13.35 8.70
C GLN A 74 23.26 -12.81 7.80
N SER A 75 24.53 -12.86 8.23
CA SER A 75 25.66 -12.45 7.39
C SER A 75 25.80 -13.35 6.16
N ALA A 76 25.68 -14.68 6.34
CA ALA A 76 25.70 -15.61 5.22
C ALA A 76 24.54 -15.38 4.24
N ASP A 77 23.33 -15.13 4.75
CA ASP A 77 22.14 -14.85 3.94
C ASP A 77 22.28 -13.55 3.13
N LEU A 78 22.81 -12.48 3.73
CA LEU A 78 23.04 -11.21 3.05
C LEU A 78 24.12 -11.32 1.96
N ILE A 79 25.19 -12.11 2.20
CA ILE A 79 26.21 -12.37 1.19
C ILE A 79 25.60 -13.20 0.04
N ARG A 80 24.80 -14.24 0.32
CA ARG A 80 24.09 -15.01 -0.72
C ARG A 80 23.18 -14.11 -1.55
N LEU A 81 22.43 -13.22 -0.89
CA LEU A 81 21.58 -12.26 -1.57
C LEU A 81 22.39 -11.34 -2.49
N ARG A 82 23.53 -10.84 -2.02
CA ARG A 82 24.42 -9.98 -2.83
C ARG A 82 25.00 -10.73 -4.04
N LEU A 83 25.38 -11.98 -3.88
CA LEU A 83 25.84 -12.83 -4.98
C LEU A 83 24.73 -13.10 -6.00
N SER A 84 23.51 -13.31 -5.54
CA SER A 84 22.36 -13.54 -6.42
C SER A 84 22.04 -12.32 -7.31
N GLU A 85 22.33 -11.10 -6.85
CA GLU A 85 22.15 -9.88 -7.67
C GLU A 85 23.10 -9.85 -8.88
N GLU A 86 24.21 -10.58 -8.82
CA GLU A 86 25.17 -10.73 -9.91
C GLU A 86 24.94 -12.01 -10.75
N GLY A 87 23.81 -12.70 -10.50
CA GLY A 87 23.41 -13.91 -11.23
C GLY A 87 23.85 -15.23 -10.59
N TYR A 88 24.48 -15.21 -9.43
CA TYR A 88 24.89 -16.42 -8.70
C TYR A 88 23.78 -16.85 -7.73
N ALA A 89 22.60 -17.15 -8.29
CA ALA A 89 21.38 -17.39 -7.52
C ALA A 89 21.45 -18.63 -6.61
N PHE A 90 22.27 -19.61 -6.97
CA PHE A 90 22.48 -20.84 -6.22
C PHE A 90 23.77 -20.85 -5.39
N ALA A 91 24.38 -19.68 -5.17
CA ALA A 91 25.54 -19.56 -4.31
C ALA A 91 25.26 -20.09 -2.91
N THR A 92 26.22 -20.81 -2.33
CA THR A 92 26.21 -21.19 -0.92
C THR A 92 27.23 -20.38 -0.14
N VAL A 93 26.89 -20.07 1.10
CA VAL A 93 27.80 -19.42 2.05
C VAL A 93 27.67 -20.18 3.36
N ASP A 94 28.70 -20.95 3.67
CA ASP A 94 28.71 -21.85 4.81
C ASP A 94 29.56 -21.26 5.94
N PRO A 95 28.95 -20.87 7.07
CA PRO A 95 29.68 -20.36 8.20
C PRO A 95 30.31 -21.49 8.98
N VAL A 96 31.62 -21.47 9.18
CA VAL A 96 32.40 -22.43 9.98
C VAL A 96 32.97 -21.69 11.19
N PRO A 97 32.44 -21.96 12.40
CA PRO A 97 33.01 -21.43 13.64
C PRO A 97 34.16 -22.30 14.10
N GLU A 98 35.29 -21.71 14.43
CA GLU A 98 36.42 -22.31 15.11
C GLU A 98 36.47 -21.78 16.56
N LEU A 99 36.21 -22.71 17.51
CA LEU A 99 36.10 -22.38 18.93
C LEU A 99 37.45 -22.60 19.64
N ASP A 100 37.96 -21.54 20.28
CA ASP A 100 39.05 -21.64 21.25
C ASP A 100 38.46 -21.68 22.67
N ARG A 101 38.50 -22.86 23.27
CA ARG A 101 37.91 -23.13 24.59
C ARG A 101 38.72 -22.51 25.73
N GLU A 102 40.03 -22.31 25.55
CA GLU A 102 40.88 -21.70 26.57
C GLU A 102 40.66 -20.18 26.60
N ALA A 103 40.70 -19.55 25.45
CA ALA A 103 40.49 -18.13 25.30
C ALA A 103 38.98 -17.74 25.33
N LYS A 104 38.04 -18.70 25.24
CA LYS A 104 36.59 -18.50 25.10
C LYS A 104 36.24 -17.55 23.94
N THR A 105 36.92 -17.80 22.82
CA THR A 105 36.71 -17.02 21.57
C THR A 105 36.33 -17.94 20.41
N ALA A 106 35.66 -17.32 19.42
CA ALA A 106 35.23 -17.99 18.20
C ALA A 106 35.71 -17.19 16.99
N ALA A 107 36.50 -17.80 16.13
CA ALA A 107 36.78 -17.26 14.79
C ALA A 107 35.75 -17.80 13.80
N ILE A 108 35.18 -16.93 12.98
CA ILE A 108 34.14 -17.31 12.01
C ILE A 108 34.71 -17.21 10.61
N THR A 109 34.72 -18.31 9.88
CA THR A 109 35.05 -18.32 8.45
C THR A 109 33.78 -18.53 7.65
N LEU A 110 33.44 -17.56 6.77
CA LEU A 110 32.33 -17.67 5.84
C LEU A 110 32.86 -18.17 4.50
N TYR A 111 32.64 -19.44 4.21
CA TYR A 111 33.06 -20.07 2.96
C TYR A 111 32.05 -19.78 1.86
N VAL A 112 32.49 -19.09 0.83
CA VAL A 112 31.69 -18.68 -0.32
C VAL A 112 31.94 -19.62 -1.48
N GLU A 113 30.87 -20.25 -1.99
CA GLU A 113 30.87 -21.05 -3.22
C GLU A 113 29.81 -20.46 -4.18
N PRO A 114 30.18 -19.67 -5.19
CA PRO A 114 29.23 -18.96 -6.03
C PRO A 114 28.47 -19.85 -6.99
N LYS A 115 29.03 -21.03 -7.35
CA LYS A 115 28.52 -21.90 -8.43
C LYS A 115 28.50 -21.17 -9.78
N SER A 116 27.68 -21.67 -10.75
CA SER A 116 27.55 -21.04 -12.06
C SER A 116 26.56 -19.88 -12.04
N ARG A 117 26.79 -18.89 -12.89
CA ARG A 117 25.77 -17.88 -13.20
C ARG A 117 24.59 -18.53 -13.89
N VAL A 118 23.38 -18.10 -13.51
CA VAL A 118 22.14 -18.67 -14.02
C VAL A 118 21.33 -17.55 -14.68
N TYR A 119 20.76 -17.88 -15.84
CA TYR A 119 19.93 -17.00 -16.63
C TYR A 119 18.51 -17.53 -16.70
N VAL A 120 17.54 -16.66 -16.73
CA VAL A 120 16.14 -17.01 -16.93
C VAL A 120 15.86 -17.13 -18.40
N ARG A 121 15.45 -18.32 -18.85
CA ARG A 121 15.04 -18.56 -20.24
C ARG A 121 13.63 -18.06 -20.48
N ARG A 122 12.68 -18.47 -19.65
CA ARG A 122 11.25 -18.12 -19.77
C ARG A 122 10.63 -17.88 -18.40
N VAL A 123 9.58 -17.05 -18.40
CA VAL A 123 8.67 -16.86 -17.27
C VAL A 123 7.29 -17.34 -17.70
N ASN A 124 6.78 -18.36 -17.04
CA ASN A 124 5.49 -18.97 -17.31
C ASN A 124 4.52 -18.68 -16.18
N PHE A 125 3.23 -18.54 -16.52
CA PHE A 125 2.15 -18.38 -15.55
C PHE A 125 1.17 -19.53 -15.73
N ASN A 126 0.91 -20.29 -14.67
CA ASN A 126 0.02 -21.43 -14.62
C ASN A 126 -1.18 -21.14 -13.71
N GLY A 127 -2.31 -21.82 -13.96
CA GLY A 127 -3.49 -21.72 -13.10
C GLY A 127 -4.34 -20.47 -13.31
N THR A 128 -4.07 -19.70 -14.40
CA THR A 128 -4.82 -18.50 -14.77
C THR A 128 -5.78 -18.78 -15.92
N SER A 129 -7.00 -18.28 -15.80
CA SER A 129 -8.05 -18.43 -16.82
C SER A 129 -8.75 -17.10 -17.14
N SER A 130 -8.79 -16.20 -16.17
CA SER A 130 -9.50 -14.91 -16.26
C SER A 130 -8.57 -13.71 -16.27
N ILE A 131 -7.27 -13.91 -16.19
CA ILE A 131 -6.25 -12.85 -16.17
C ILE A 131 -5.43 -12.95 -17.45
N ASN A 132 -5.30 -11.84 -18.16
CA ASN A 132 -4.43 -11.78 -19.35
C ASN A 132 -2.95 -11.91 -18.95
N ASP A 133 -2.14 -12.59 -19.74
CA ASP A 133 -0.70 -12.81 -19.51
C ASP A 133 0.05 -11.49 -19.30
N ASP A 134 -0.26 -10.46 -20.09
CA ASP A 134 0.35 -9.13 -19.98
C ASP A 134 0.18 -8.49 -18.60
N VAL A 135 -0.96 -8.76 -17.94
CA VAL A 135 -1.26 -8.24 -16.59
C VAL A 135 -0.33 -8.82 -15.55
N LEU A 136 0.00 -10.10 -15.68
CA LEU A 136 0.93 -10.78 -14.77
C LEU A 136 2.37 -10.40 -15.10
N ARG A 137 2.70 -10.39 -16.38
CA ARG A 137 4.05 -10.11 -16.87
C ARG A 137 4.55 -8.73 -16.50
N ARG A 138 3.69 -7.70 -16.49
CA ARG A 138 4.04 -6.33 -16.07
C ARG A 138 4.38 -6.21 -14.57
N GLU A 139 3.92 -7.16 -13.75
CA GLU A 139 4.24 -7.21 -12.32
C GLU A 139 5.57 -7.91 -12.04
N VAL A 140 6.07 -8.71 -12.97
CA VAL A 140 7.33 -9.44 -12.81
C VAL A 140 8.53 -8.51 -12.99
N ARG A 141 9.45 -8.53 -12.04
CA ARG A 141 10.70 -7.76 -12.06
C ARG A 141 11.88 -8.57 -12.55
N GLN A 142 11.75 -9.89 -12.54
CA GLN A 142 12.74 -10.78 -13.14
C GLN A 142 12.51 -10.87 -14.64
N LEU A 143 13.48 -10.38 -15.42
CA LEU A 143 13.39 -10.37 -16.88
C LEU A 143 13.85 -11.71 -17.47
N GLU A 144 13.22 -12.14 -18.55
CA GLU A 144 13.71 -13.19 -19.42
C GLU A 144 15.05 -12.77 -20.07
N ASN A 145 15.93 -13.73 -20.31
CA ASN A 145 17.30 -13.54 -20.80
C ASN A 145 18.21 -12.72 -19.84
N GLY A 146 17.73 -12.39 -18.64
CA GLY A 146 18.52 -11.74 -17.61
C GLY A 146 19.03 -12.74 -16.57
N TYR A 147 20.01 -12.31 -15.77
CA TYR A 147 20.47 -13.10 -14.62
C TYR A 147 19.32 -13.38 -13.66
N LEU A 148 19.25 -14.61 -13.14
CA LEU A 148 18.36 -14.94 -12.06
C LEU A 148 18.81 -14.21 -10.79
N SER A 149 17.94 -13.38 -10.24
CA SER A 149 18.16 -12.67 -8.98
C SER A 149 17.06 -13.05 -7.99
N ASN A 150 17.46 -13.58 -6.84
CA ASN A 150 16.52 -13.98 -5.79
C ASN A 150 15.69 -12.80 -5.27
N SER A 151 16.27 -11.60 -5.22
CA SER A 151 15.52 -10.41 -4.81
C SER A 151 14.49 -9.97 -5.84
N ARG A 152 14.80 -10.06 -7.14
CA ARG A 152 13.84 -9.75 -8.21
C ARG A 152 12.72 -10.79 -8.26
N LEU A 153 13.06 -12.05 -8.04
CA LEU A 153 12.09 -13.14 -7.97
C LEU A 153 11.10 -12.94 -6.81
N GLU A 154 11.61 -12.69 -5.61
CA GLU A 154 10.78 -12.41 -4.44
C GLU A 154 9.92 -11.15 -4.61
N ARG A 155 10.48 -10.08 -5.18
CA ARG A 155 9.71 -8.88 -5.53
C ARG A 155 8.60 -9.18 -6.52
N SER A 156 8.85 -9.99 -7.54
CA SER A 156 7.84 -10.41 -8.51
C SER A 156 6.70 -11.15 -7.83
N LYS A 157 7.02 -12.10 -6.95
CA LYS A 157 6.05 -12.83 -6.14
C LYS A 157 5.20 -11.90 -5.27
N ILE A 158 5.85 -10.99 -4.53
CA ILE A 158 5.14 -10.01 -3.68
C ILE A 158 4.21 -9.12 -4.51
N ARG A 159 4.65 -8.67 -5.69
CA ARG A 159 3.82 -7.83 -6.57
C ARG A 159 2.62 -8.58 -7.10
N LEU A 160 2.81 -9.80 -7.58
CA LEU A 160 1.71 -10.67 -8.01
C LEU A 160 0.72 -10.94 -6.87
N GLN A 161 1.20 -11.23 -5.67
CA GLN A 161 0.35 -11.45 -4.49
C GLN A 161 -0.43 -10.20 -4.04
N ARG A 162 0.00 -9.00 -4.41
CA ARG A 162 -0.71 -7.75 -4.10
C ARG A 162 -1.90 -7.50 -5.01
N LEU A 163 -2.01 -8.20 -6.12
CA LEU A 163 -3.16 -8.08 -7.00
C LEU A 163 -4.42 -8.62 -6.30
N PRO A 164 -5.50 -7.83 -6.21
CA PRO A 164 -6.66 -8.17 -5.37
C PRO A 164 -7.45 -9.39 -5.87
N TYR A 165 -7.20 -9.82 -7.10
CA TYR A 165 -7.79 -10.98 -7.76
C TYR A 165 -6.86 -12.21 -7.77
N ILE A 166 -5.78 -12.18 -6.97
CA ILE A 166 -4.88 -13.32 -6.75
C ILE A 166 -4.94 -13.71 -5.28
N GLU A 167 -5.24 -14.98 -5.02
CA GLU A 167 -5.31 -15.55 -3.68
C GLU A 167 -3.93 -16.05 -3.22
N LYS A 168 -3.20 -16.72 -4.11
CA LYS A 168 -1.89 -17.32 -3.80
C LYS A 168 -0.99 -17.35 -5.03
N VAL A 169 0.29 -17.19 -4.80
CA VAL A 169 1.36 -17.36 -5.80
C VAL A 169 2.44 -18.27 -5.22
N GLU A 170 2.76 -19.33 -5.93
CA GLU A 170 3.92 -20.17 -5.67
C GLU A 170 4.89 -20.02 -6.85
N GLU A 171 6.17 -19.87 -6.56
CA GLU A 171 7.20 -19.83 -7.59
C GLU A 171 8.04 -21.10 -7.57
N THR A 172 8.38 -21.58 -8.75
CA THR A 172 9.27 -22.72 -8.94
C THR A 172 10.32 -22.40 -9.98
N THR A 173 11.58 -22.68 -9.65
CA THR A 173 12.70 -22.52 -10.57
C THR A 173 13.08 -23.87 -11.12
N ASN A 174 12.90 -24.08 -12.41
CA ASN A 174 13.11 -25.35 -13.08
C ASN A 174 14.37 -25.31 -13.97
N PRO A 175 15.42 -26.11 -13.67
CA PRO A 175 16.58 -26.20 -14.54
C PRO A 175 16.20 -26.72 -15.93
N VAL A 176 16.76 -26.11 -16.97
CA VAL A 176 16.52 -26.53 -18.35
C VAL A 176 17.42 -27.74 -18.66
N PRO A 177 16.86 -28.89 -19.05
CA PRO A 177 17.68 -30.08 -19.39
C PRO A 177 18.73 -29.79 -20.46
N GLY A 178 19.98 -30.20 -20.21
CA GLY A 178 21.09 -30.06 -21.13
C GLY A 178 21.79 -28.68 -21.10
N THR A 179 21.33 -27.73 -20.27
CA THR A 179 21.93 -26.40 -20.12
C THR A 179 22.10 -26.08 -18.64
N PRO A 180 23.34 -26.11 -18.09
CA PRO A 180 23.55 -25.94 -16.65
C PRO A 180 23.35 -24.52 -16.14
N ASP A 181 23.23 -23.54 -17.02
CA ASP A 181 23.16 -22.11 -16.76
C ASP A 181 21.78 -21.49 -17.09
N LEU A 182 20.81 -22.30 -17.53
CA LEU A 182 19.47 -21.83 -17.86
C LEU A 182 18.40 -22.41 -16.93
N VAL A 183 17.45 -21.57 -16.56
CA VAL A 183 16.24 -21.96 -15.81
C VAL A 183 14.99 -21.37 -16.41
N ASP A 184 13.89 -22.09 -16.25
CA ASP A 184 12.55 -21.58 -16.44
C ASP A 184 11.95 -21.22 -15.08
N LEU A 185 11.25 -20.10 -15.02
CA LEU A 185 10.49 -19.67 -13.85
C LEU A 185 9.01 -19.94 -14.08
N ASP A 186 8.43 -20.74 -13.22
CA ASP A 186 7.00 -21.03 -13.22
C ASP A 186 6.34 -20.35 -12.01
N PHE A 187 5.35 -19.50 -12.27
CA PHE A 187 4.47 -18.94 -11.26
C PHE A 187 3.13 -19.68 -11.30
N ASP A 188 2.89 -20.50 -10.29
CA ASP A 188 1.61 -21.18 -10.11
C ASP A 188 0.68 -20.26 -9.32
N ILE A 189 -0.36 -19.76 -10.01
CA ILE A 189 -1.26 -18.73 -9.51
C ILE A 189 -2.61 -19.36 -9.19
N LYS A 190 -3.11 -19.08 -8.00
CA LYS A 190 -4.49 -19.34 -7.64
C LYS A 190 -5.28 -18.03 -7.74
N GLU A 191 -6.21 -17.98 -8.70
CA GLU A 191 -7.09 -16.83 -8.88
C GLU A 191 -8.09 -16.72 -7.73
N GLY A 192 -8.34 -15.49 -7.28
CA GLY A 192 -9.40 -15.10 -6.38
C GLY A 192 -10.56 -14.46 -7.12
N LEU A 193 -11.60 -14.09 -6.41
CA LEU A 193 -12.75 -13.40 -7.00
C LEU A 193 -12.39 -11.94 -7.33
N PRO A 194 -12.45 -11.53 -8.61
CA PRO A 194 -12.11 -10.17 -9.00
C PRO A 194 -13.22 -9.15 -8.68
N GLY A 195 -14.42 -9.61 -8.38
CA GLY A 195 -15.59 -8.79 -8.14
C GLY A 195 -16.10 -8.88 -6.72
N GLN A 196 -16.51 -7.74 -6.18
CA GLN A 196 -17.21 -7.64 -4.90
C GLN A 196 -18.49 -6.83 -5.12
N PHE A 197 -19.59 -7.35 -4.60
CA PHE A 197 -20.87 -6.65 -4.57
C PHE A 197 -21.34 -6.58 -3.13
N GLY A 198 -21.74 -5.39 -2.70
CA GLY A 198 -22.34 -5.14 -1.40
C GLY A 198 -23.59 -4.31 -1.56
N GLY A 199 -24.58 -4.54 -0.72
CA GLY A 199 -25.79 -3.72 -0.75
C GLY A 199 -26.57 -3.86 0.53
N GLY A 200 -27.34 -2.83 0.85
CA GLY A 200 -28.19 -2.80 2.03
C GLY A 200 -29.37 -1.88 1.85
N VAL A 201 -30.41 -2.17 2.63
CA VAL A 201 -31.61 -1.35 2.76
C VAL A 201 -31.78 -1.04 4.24
N GLY A 202 -31.92 0.23 4.56
CA GLY A 202 -32.12 0.69 5.93
C GLY A 202 -33.31 1.66 6.01
N TYR A 203 -33.84 1.82 7.22
CA TYR A 203 -34.81 2.83 7.52
C TYR A 203 -34.46 3.55 8.82
N SER A 204 -34.51 4.88 8.79
CA SER A 204 -34.44 5.69 10.00
C SER A 204 -35.51 6.77 9.98
N GLN A 205 -35.90 7.27 11.13
CA GLN A 205 -36.91 8.33 11.19
C GLN A 205 -36.45 9.62 10.52
N SER A 206 -35.16 9.91 10.60
CA SER A 206 -34.52 11.11 10.01
C SER A 206 -34.23 10.95 8.52
N GLN A 207 -33.69 9.81 8.10
CA GLN A 207 -33.26 9.61 6.70
C GLN A 207 -34.28 8.82 5.85
N LYS A 208 -35.42 8.41 6.45
CA LYS A 208 -36.45 7.58 5.80
C LYS A 208 -35.83 6.28 5.27
N LEU A 209 -36.15 5.92 4.05
CA LEU A 209 -35.65 4.72 3.40
C LEU A 209 -34.27 5.03 2.79
N ILE A 210 -33.28 4.18 3.10
CA ILE A 210 -31.91 4.28 2.62
C ILE A 210 -31.62 3.04 1.79
N PHE A 211 -31.12 3.25 0.58
CA PHE A 211 -30.56 2.18 -0.25
C PHE A 211 -29.08 2.46 -0.45
N ASN A 212 -28.25 1.47 -0.19
CA ASN A 212 -26.85 1.51 -0.58
C ASN A 212 -26.49 0.29 -1.40
N GLY A 213 -25.68 0.49 -2.42
CA GLY A 213 -25.12 -0.54 -3.26
C GLY A 213 -23.72 -0.13 -3.68
N ASN A 214 -22.80 -1.06 -3.57
CA ASN A 214 -21.45 -0.89 -4.07
C ASN A 214 -21.04 -2.11 -4.89
N PHE A 215 -20.41 -1.86 -5.99
CA PHE A 215 -19.82 -2.87 -6.87
C PHE A 215 -18.38 -2.48 -7.15
N VAL A 216 -17.47 -3.43 -7.06
CA VAL A 216 -16.08 -3.22 -7.45
C VAL A 216 -15.62 -4.44 -8.23
N HIS A 217 -15.18 -4.23 -9.44
CA HIS A 217 -14.49 -5.24 -10.23
C HIS A 217 -13.04 -4.81 -10.43
N THR A 218 -12.07 -5.65 -10.06
CA THR A 218 -10.64 -5.30 -10.02
C THR A 218 -9.81 -5.92 -11.15
N ASN A 219 -10.45 -6.70 -12.00
CA ASN A 219 -9.85 -7.31 -13.19
C ASN A 219 -10.85 -7.30 -14.34
N PHE A 220 -11.31 -6.12 -14.74
CA PHE A 220 -12.35 -5.96 -15.75
C PHE A 220 -11.88 -6.52 -17.11
N MET A 221 -12.63 -7.47 -17.66
CA MET A 221 -12.29 -8.19 -18.90
C MET A 221 -10.87 -8.81 -18.91
N GLY A 222 -10.29 -9.12 -17.76
CA GLY A 222 -8.97 -9.73 -17.67
C GLY A 222 -7.79 -8.76 -17.77
N SER A 223 -8.04 -7.46 -17.96
CA SER A 223 -7.02 -6.42 -18.20
C SER A 223 -6.32 -5.91 -16.93
N GLY A 224 -6.81 -6.32 -15.75
CA GLY A 224 -6.37 -5.78 -14.47
C GLY A 224 -6.93 -4.39 -14.16
N ASP A 225 -7.86 -3.90 -14.96
CA ASP A 225 -8.50 -2.62 -14.75
C ASP A 225 -9.55 -2.70 -13.64
N ARG A 226 -9.72 -1.59 -12.95
CA ARG A 226 -10.65 -1.50 -11.83
C ARG A 226 -11.86 -0.67 -12.19
N VAL A 227 -13.06 -1.22 -11.98
CA VAL A 227 -14.35 -0.56 -12.19
C VAL A 227 -15.15 -0.58 -10.90
N PRO A 228 -15.04 0.42 -10.05
CA PRO A 228 -15.96 0.63 -8.94
C PRO A 228 -17.21 1.38 -9.41
N ALA A 229 -18.36 1.01 -8.85
CA ALA A 229 -19.61 1.74 -8.96
C ALA A 229 -20.30 1.81 -7.59
N GLU A 230 -20.89 2.95 -7.28
CA GLU A 230 -21.64 3.16 -6.04
C GLU A 230 -22.99 3.78 -6.29
N ILE A 231 -23.97 3.32 -5.52
CA ILE A 231 -25.30 3.90 -5.43
C ILE A 231 -25.63 4.05 -3.95
N ASN A 232 -25.91 5.27 -3.55
CA ASN A 232 -26.36 5.54 -2.19
C ASN A 232 -27.53 6.53 -2.27
N THR A 233 -28.69 6.15 -1.79
CA THR A 233 -29.90 7.00 -1.82
C THR A 233 -30.53 7.08 -0.45
N GLY A 234 -30.85 8.29 -0.02
CA GLY A 234 -31.52 8.61 1.22
C GLY A 234 -32.11 10.01 1.14
N GLN A 235 -32.82 10.44 2.16
CA GLN A 235 -33.50 11.74 2.16
C GLN A 235 -32.53 12.92 2.04
N TYR A 236 -31.31 12.80 2.63
CA TYR A 236 -30.34 13.90 2.70
C TYR A 236 -29.05 13.62 1.94
N ARG A 237 -28.95 12.47 1.33
CA ARG A 237 -27.76 12.09 0.58
C ARG A 237 -28.12 11.13 -0.54
N THR A 238 -27.91 11.59 -1.76
CA THR A 238 -27.97 10.74 -2.96
C THR A 238 -26.62 10.83 -3.67
N VAL A 239 -26.02 9.69 -3.91
CA VAL A 239 -24.73 9.59 -4.62
C VAL A 239 -24.82 8.47 -5.64
N TYR A 240 -24.50 8.79 -6.88
CA TYR A 240 -24.27 7.83 -7.95
C TYR A 240 -22.85 8.05 -8.49
N GLY A 241 -22.05 7.03 -8.52
CA GLY A 241 -20.69 7.13 -8.98
C GLY A 241 -20.27 5.90 -9.77
N ILE A 242 -19.52 6.11 -10.83
CA ILE A 242 -18.81 5.07 -11.56
C ILE A 242 -17.43 5.60 -11.93
N SER A 243 -16.42 4.75 -11.83
CA SER A 243 -15.09 5.10 -12.33
C SER A 243 -14.43 3.90 -13.02
N TYR A 244 -13.48 4.22 -13.85
CA TYR A 244 -12.64 3.27 -14.56
C TYR A 244 -11.19 3.64 -14.30
N THR A 245 -10.42 2.71 -13.76
CA THR A 245 -8.99 2.89 -13.49
C THR A 245 -8.19 1.86 -14.26
N ASP A 246 -7.35 2.34 -15.16
CA ASP A 246 -6.30 1.58 -15.82
C ASP A 246 -5.00 1.83 -15.04
N PRO A 247 -4.46 0.83 -14.33
CA PRO A 247 -3.26 0.99 -13.51
C PRO A 247 -1.97 1.11 -14.34
N TYR A 248 -2.02 0.76 -15.62
CA TYR A 248 -0.86 0.71 -16.52
C TYR A 248 -1.16 1.32 -17.90
N THR A 249 -1.68 2.54 -17.94
CA THR A 249 -1.86 3.28 -19.21
C THR A 249 -0.55 3.39 -19.98
N THR A 250 0.58 3.33 -19.30
CA THR A 250 1.92 3.27 -19.88
C THR A 250 2.76 2.17 -19.22
N ILE A 251 3.82 1.73 -19.92
CA ILE A 251 4.79 0.73 -19.40
C ILE A 251 5.43 1.19 -18.06
N ASN A 252 5.50 2.50 -17.83
CA ASN A 252 6.08 3.08 -16.61
C ASN A 252 5.11 3.17 -15.42
N GLU A 253 4.08 2.34 -15.38
CA GLU A 253 3.10 2.28 -14.27
C GLU A 253 2.32 3.60 -14.06
N VAL A 254 2.16 4.42 -15.09
CA VAL A 254 1.27 5.58 -15.02
C VAL A 254 -0.16 5.07 -15.00
N SER A 255 -0.88 5.31 -13.92
CA SER A 255 -2.29 4.96 -13.86
C SER A 255 -3.16 6.14 -14.30
N ARG A 256 -4.29 5.80 -14.93
CA ARG A 256 -5.32 6.74 -15.34
C ARG A 256 -6.65 6.33 -14.73
N THR A 257 -7.33 7.29 -14.10
CA THR A 257 -8.69 7.10 -13.58
C THR A 257 -9.62 8.10 -14.26
N ILE A 258 -10.72 7.63 -14.81
CA ILE A 258 -11.81 8.45 -15.34
C ILE A 258 -13.02 8.19 -14.43
N SER A 259 -13.69 9.25 -13.97
CA SER A 259 -14.82 9.11 -13.06
C SER A 259 -15.99 9.99 -13.50
N LEU A 260 -17.17 9.46 -13.29
CA LEU A 260 -18.45 10.15 -13.45
C LEU A 260 -19.18 10.07 -12.11
N ALA A 261 -19.63 11.19 -11.57
CA ALA A 261 -20.35 11.20 -10.32
C ALA A 261 -21.48 12.24 -10.31
N TYR A 262 -22.59 11.85 -9.71
CA TYR A 262 -23.67 12.74 -9.31
C TYR A 262 -23.83 12.67 -7.80
N ARG A 263 -23.91 13.82 -7.15
CA ARG A 263 -24.08 13.94 -5.71
C ARG A 263 -25.15 14.98 -5.42
N ASP A 264 -26.11 14.62 -4.56
CA ASP A 264 -27.09 15.53 -3.98
C ASP A 264 -27.00 15.33 -2.46
N ILE A 265 -26.47 16.31 -1.77
CA ILE A 265 -26.12 16.22 -0.35
C ILE A 265 -26.67 17.45 0.37
N THR A 266 -27.52 17.22 1.37
CA THR A 266 -27.94 18.23 2.32
C THR A 266 -27.01 18.22 3.53
N GLN A 267 -26.36 19.31 3.81
CA GLN A 267 -25.45 19.49 4.95
C GLN A 267 -26.16 20.31 6.03
N PHE A 268 -26.23 19.76 7.23
CA PHE A 268 -26.73 20.46 8.40
C PHE A 268 -25.58 21.22 9.06
N THR A 269 -25.69 22.53 9.15
CA THR A 269 -24.68 23.40 9.79
C THR A 269 -25.07 23.78 11.21
N SER A 270 -26.36 23.65 11.56
CA SER A 270 -26.94 23.77 12.91
C SER A 270 -28.30 23.07 12.97
N ASP A 271 -28.91 23.00 14.16
CA ASP A 271 -30.23 22.37 14.36
C ASP A 271 -31.34 22.98 13.50
N ALA A 272 -31.14 24.21 12.98
CA ALA A 272 -32.14 24.96 12.24
C ALA A 272 -31.67 25.37 10.83
N SER A 273 -30.45 25.01 10.43
CA SER A 273 -29.92 25.48 9.14
C SER A 273 -29.23 24.34 8.38
N ASP A 274 -29.62 24.19 7.14
CA ASP A 274 -29.06 23.29 6.17
C ASP A 274 -28.79 23.97 4.82
N PHE A 275 -27.86 23.46 4.05
CA PHE A 275 -27.73 23.77 2.65
C PHE A 275 -27.65 22.50 1.82
N SER A 276 -28.22 22.50 0.64
CA SER A 276 -28.17 21.39 -0.29
C SER A 276 -27.26 21.73 -1.47
N THR A 277 -26.41 20.75 -1.80
CA THR A 277 -25.52 20.86 -2.95
C THR A 277 -25.80 19.72 -3.90
N LYS A 278 -26.20 20.03 -5.13
CA LYS A 278 -26.27 19.06 -6.21
C LYS A 278 -25.06 19.27 -7.11
N THR A 279 -24.35 18.20 -7.41
CA THR A 279 -23.12 18.27 -8.20
C THR A 279 -23.10 17.14 -9.20
N PHE A 280 -22.89 17.47 -10.46
CA PHE A 280 -22.52 16.50 -11.50
C PHE A 280 -21.08 16.75 -11.89
N SER A 281 -20.25 15.70 -11.93
CA SER A 281 -18.82 15.85 -12.23
C SER A 281 -18.29 14.75 -13.12
N VAL A 282 -17.40 15.15 -14.03
CA VAL A 282 -16.57 14.27 -14.86
C VAL A 282 -15.12 14.59 -14.57
N SER A 283 -14.33 13.59 -14.18
CA SER A 283 -12.92 13.80 -13.85
C SER A 283 -12.00 12.81 -14.55
N ALA A 284 -10.80 13.28 -14.84
CA ALA A 284 -9.69 12.46 -15.29
C ALA A 284 -8.47 12.72 -14.42
N GLU A 285 -7.90 11.67 -13.85
CA GLU A 285 -6.73 11.74 -12.98
C GLU A 285 -5.64 10.80 -13.51
N TYR A 286 -4.41 11.27 -13.53
CA TYR A 286 -3.21 10.51 -13.82
C TYR A 286 -2.32 10.47 -12.60
N SER A 287 -1.80 9.28 -12.28
CA SER A 287 -0.85 9.10 -11.18
C SER A 287 0.45 8.51 -11.72
N TYR A 288 1.53 9.29 -11.61
CA TYR A 288 2.87 8.94 -12.08
C TYR A 288 3.73 8.45 -10.91
N PRO A 289 4.25 7.20 -10.92
CA PRO A 289 5.15 6.71 -9.89
C PRO A 289 6.55 7.30 -10.11
N VAL A 290 7.02 8.06 -9.12
CA VAL A 290 8.40 8.59 -9.11
C VAL A 290 9.36 7.56 -8.52
N THR A 291 8.90 6.88 -7.47
CA THR A 291 9.60 5.76 -6.81
C THR A 291 8.57 4.73 -6.35
N GLU A 292 9.03 3.60 -5.79
CA GLU A 292 8.11 2.60 -5.20
C GLU A 292 7.20 3.17 -4.09
N TYR A 293 7.61 4.27 -3.46
CA TYR A 293 6.90 4.89 -2.33
C TYR A 293 6.28 6.24 -2.68
N GLN A 294 6.63 6.84 -3.82
CA GLN A 294 6.22 8.20 -4.18
C GLN A 294 5.47 8.23 -5.49
N ARG A 295 4.35 8.97 -5.51
CA ARG A 295 3.55 9.22 -6.69
C ARG A 295 3.22 10.70 -6.81
N LEU A 296 3.26 11.23 -8.03
CA LEU A 296 2.70 12.51 -8.40
C LEU A 296 1.32 12.28 -9.02
N ILE A 297 0.38 13.13 -8.68
CA ILE A 297 -0.99 13.06 -9.18
C ILE A 297 -1.29 14.34 -9.92
N PHE A 298 -1.87 14.21 -11.10
CA PHE A 298 -2.36 15.33 -11.89
C PHE A 298 -3.73 14.99 -12.44
N GLY A 299 -4.63 15.96 -12.44
CA GLY A 299 -5.98 15.69 -12.93
C GLY A 299 -6.73 16.95 -13.26
N GLY A 300 -7.92 16.73 -13.83
CA GLY A 300 -8.88 17.77 -14.10
C GLY A 300 -10.30 17.29 -13.86
N THR A 301 -11.15 18.16 -13.41
CA THR A 301 -12.57 17.89 -13.14
C THR A 301 -13.41 18.98 -13.78
N LEU A 302 -14.39 18.58 -14.59
CA LEU A 302 -15.49 19.42 -15.04
C LEU A 302 -16.64 19.18 -14.09
N GLN A 303 -17.16 20.25 -13.50
CA GLN A 303 -18.20 20.14 -12.48
C GLN A 303 -19.28 21.18 -12.72
N SER A 304 -20.53 20.72 -12.75
CA SER A 304 -21.72 21.57 -12.69
C SER A 304 -22.37 21.44 -11.33
N SER A 305 -22.62 22.55 -10.67
CA SER A 305 -23.10 22.59 -9.29
C SER A 305 -24.32 23.47 -9.15
N GLU A 306 -25.25 23.03 -8.31
CA GLU A 306 -26.39 23.81 -7.83
C GLU A 306 -26.33 23.85 -6.30
N LEU A 307 -26.32 25.02 -5.73
CA LEU A 307 -26.32 25.23 -4.27
C LEU A 307 -27.61 25.94 -3.86
N LEU A 308 -28.34 25.29 -2.96
CA LEU A 308 -29.56 25.81 -2.37
C LEU A 308 -29.32 26.18 -0.91
N SER A 309 -29.83 27.32 -0.50
CA SER A 309 -29.81 27.83 0.88
C SER A 309 -31.18 28.45 1.20
N ASP A 310 -31.64 28.28 2.42
CA ASP A 310 -32.87 28.92 2.88
C ASP A 310 -32.59 30.17 3.74
N SER A 311 -33.64 30.91 4.15
CA SER A 311 -33.53 32.09 4.98
C SER A 311 -33.12 31.82 6.43
N PHE A 312 -33.04 30.56 6.87
CA PHE A 312 -32.58 30.17 8.20
C PHE A 312 -31.07 29.84 8.25
N GLN A 313 -30.43 29.82 7.10
CA GLN A 313 -28.97 29.65 6.98
C GLN A 313 -28.19 30.83 7.54
N THR A 314 -26.91 30.61 7.77
CA THR A 314 -25.97 31.68 8.14
C THR A 314 -25.98 32.79 7.08
N GLU A 315 -25.90 34.03 7.50
CA GLU A 315 -25.85 35.19 6.58
C GLU A 315 -24.72 35.06 5.56
N GLN A 316 -23.60 34.45 5.96
CA GLN A 316 -22.47 34.21 5.08
C GLN A 316 -22.83 33.23 3.93
N ALA A 317 -23.53 32.14 4.22
CA ALA A 317 -23.96 31.16 3.20
C ALA A 317 -24.99 31.78 2.25
N GLN A 318 -25.99 32.51 2.80
CA GLN A 318 -26.97 33.23 1.99
C GLN A 318 -26.33 34.28 1.09
N ALA A 319 -25.39 35.07 1.64
CA ALA A 319 -24.67 36.09 0.89
C ALA A 319 -23.84 35.48 -0.23
N TRP A 320 -23.21 34.31 0.06
CA TRP A 320 -22.44 33.58 -0.96
C TRP A 320 -23.32 33.17 -2.14
N VAL A 321 -24.47 32.51 -1.85
CA VAL A 321 -25.40 32.04 -2.87
C VAL A 321 -25.97 33.19 -3.71
N ARG A 322 -26.21 34.37 -3.12
CA ARG A 322 -26.73 35.53 -3.84
C ARG A 322 -25.70 36.24 -4.71
N ASN A 323 -24.43 36.14 -4.38
CA ASN A 323 -23.36 36.95 -4.99
C ASN A 323 -22.44 36.16 -5.93
N ASN A 324 -22.63 34.86 -6.06
CA ASN A 324 -21.74 34.01 -6.89
C ASN A 324 -22.58 33.11 -7.82
N GLY A 325 -22.10 32.92 -9.03
CA GLY A 325 -22.77 32.10 -10.04
C GLY A 325 -24.05 32.74 -10.58
N ASP A 326 -24.89 31.91 -11.22
CA ASP A 326 -26.21 32.33 -11.71
C ASP A 326 -27.23 32.19 -10.57
N SER A 327 -27.45 33.30 -9.86
CA SER A 327 -28.24 33.30 -8.63
C SER A 327 -29.70 33.65 -8.86
N SER A 328 -30.59 32.97 -8.14
CA SER A 328 -32.04 33.26 -8.11
C SER A 328 -32.57 33.24 -6.68
N THR A 329 -33.69 33.98 -6.47
CA THR A 329 -34.36 34.02 -5.17
C THR A 329 -35.84 33.72 -5.36
N THR A 330 -36.35 32.70 -4.67
CA THR A 330 -37.79 32.36 -4.65
C THR A 330 -38.37 32.68 -3.28
N ILE A 331 -39.36 33.52 -3.23
CA ILE A 331 -40.08 33.85 -2.00
C ILE A 331 -41.13 32.76 -1.73
N VAL A 332 -41.08 32.18 -0.53
CA VAL A 332 -42.00 31.16 -0.08
C VAL A 332 -42.69 31.60 1.22
N PRO A 333 -43.85 31.04 1.57
CA PRO A 333 -44.51 31.33 2.87
C PRO A 333 -43.52 31.02 4.03
N GLY A 334 -43.15 32.06 4.78
CA GLY A 334 -42.24 31.93 5.93
C GLY A 334 -40.79 32.24 5.66
N GLY A 335 -40.36 32.57 4.41
CA GLY A 335 -38.99 32.91 4.13
C GLY A 335 -38.65 33.05 2.64
N ALA A 336 -37.40 32.82 2.32
CA ALA A 336 -36.91 32.80 0.94
C ALA A 336 -35.96 31.58 0.74
N ILE A 337 -35.96 31.04 -0.46
CA ILE A 337 -35.00 30.04 -0.94
C ILE A 337 -34.08 30.76 -1.92
N TYR A 338 -32.79 30.65 -1.65
CA TYR A 338 -31.73 31.17 -2.50
C TYR A 338 -31.09 30.00 -3.24
N GLU A 339 -30.95 30.13 -4.54
CA GLU A 339 -30.36 29.11 -5.41
C GLU A 339 -29.27 29.78 -6.25
N THR A 340 -28.15 29.08 -6.44
CA THR A 340 -27.15 29.48 -7.43
C THR A 340 -26.68 28.29 -8.23
N LYS A 341 -26.47 28.44 -9.51
CA LYS A 341 -25.90 27.48 -10.43
C LYS A 341 -24.57 28.00 -10.96
N PHE A 342 -23.60 27.11 -11.06
CA PHE A 342 -22.28 27.47 -11.55
C PHE A 342 -21.53 26.27 -12.08
N ASP A 343 -20.74 26.51 -13.11
CA ASP A 343 -19.85 25.53 -13.70
C ASP A 343 -18.41 25.85 -13.35
N THR A 344 -17.65 24.82 -13.00
CA THR A 344 -16.23 24.95 -12.66
C THR A 344 -15.38 23.93 -13.40
N VAL A 345 -14.19 24.36 -13.81
CA VAL A 345 -13.13 23.51 -14.30
C VAL A 345 -12.02 23.53 -13.25
N GLU A 346 -11.84 22.43 -12.53
CA GLU A 346 -10.81 22.30 -11.50
C GLU A 346 -9.59 21.55 -12.05
N MET A 347 -8.40 22.03 -11.72
CA MET A 347 -7.15 21.31 -11.91
C MET A 347 -6.63 20.80 -10.58
N LEU A 348 -6.18 19.54 -10.57
CA LEU A 348 -5.61 18.84 -9.42
C LEU A 348 -4.11 18.63 -9.65
N ALA A 349 -3.31 18.96 -8.66
CA ALA A 349 -1.94 18.48 -8.53
C ALA A 349 -1.72 17.88 -7.14
N GLY A 350 -0.99 16.80 -7.04
CA GLY A 350 -0.79 16.13 -5.77
C GLY A 350 0.51 15.34 -5.69
N TRP A 351 0.90 15.04 -4.47
CA TRP A 351 2.02 14.19 -4.13
C TRP A 351 1.61 13.23 -3.01
N VAL A 352 1.98 11.97 -3.18
CA VAL A 352 1.75 10.92 -2.19
C VAL A 352 3.07 10.22 -1.90
N TYR A 353 3.38 10.07 -0.62
CA TYR A 353 4.46 9.24 -0.12
C TYR A 353 3.89 8.21 0.85
N ASP A 354 4.02 6.92 0.54
CA ASP A 354 3.39 5.83 1.31
C ASP A 354 4.40 4.71 1.57
N THR A 355 4.84 4.61 2.83
CA THR A 355 5.76 3.56 3.31
C THR A 355 5.08 2.53 4.19
N ARG A 356 3.74 2.52 4.25
CA ARG A 356 3.00 1.56 5.07
C ARG A 356 3.26 0.14 4.58
N ASN A 357 3.45 -0.77 5.51
CA ASN A 357 3.70 -2.18 5.19
C ASN A 357 2.47 -2.91 4.64
N ARG A 358 1.25 -2.39 4.86
CA ARG A 358 -0.02 -2.92 4.36
C ARG A 358 -0.99 -1.80 4.02
N GLY A 359 -1.86 -2.02 3.05
CA GLY A 359 -2.92 -1.06 2.69
C GLY A 359 -4.03 -0.99 3.74
N LEU A 360 -4.43 -2.16 4.27
CA LEU A 360 -5.39 -2.32 5.36
C LEU A 360 -4.64 -2.84 6.60
N PHE A 361 -5.03 -2.34 7.79
CA PHE A 361 -4.45 -2.73 9.07
C PHE A 361 -2.91 -2.63 9.09
N ALA A 362 -2.39 -1.49 8.61
CA ALA A 362 -0.97 -1.21 8.70
C ALA A 362 -0.51 -1.20 10.16
N ASP A 363 0.64 -1.78 10.43
CA ASP A 363 1.25 -1.79 11.77
C ASP A 363 2.50 -0.90 11.88
N ARG A 364 3.07 -0.49 10.73
CA ARG A 364 4.25 0.38 10.66
C ARG A 364 4.30 1.16 9.34
N GLY A 365 5.04 2.26 9.36
CA GLY A 365 5.25 3.13 8.22
C GLY A 365 4.40 4.40 8.30
N ALA A 366 4.51 5.24 7.29
CA ALA A 366 3.82 6.51 7.21
C ALA A 366 3.16 6.70 5.84
N ARG A 367 2.13 7.53 5.81
CA ARG A 367 1.53 8.03 4.58
C ARG A 367 1.42 9.55 4.66
N HIS A 368 1.94 10.22 3.65
CA HIS A 368 1.77 11.65 3.41
C HIS A 368 0.99 11.82 2.12
N ARG A 369 -0.01 12.66 2.12
CA ARG A 369 -0.74 13.04 0.92
C ARG A 369 -0.94 14.55 0.92
N LEU A 370 -0.34 15.22 -0.04
CA LEU A 370 -0.54 16.64 -0.32
C LEU A 370 -1.31 16.75 -1.62
N THR A 371 -2.42 17.48 -1.63
CA THR A 371 -3.22 17.75 -2.83
C THR A 371 -3.58 19.21 -2.89
N GLY A 372 -3.43 19.81 -4.05
CA GLY A 372 -3.89 21.16 -4.37
C GLY A 372 -4.89 21.10 -5.51
N ASN A 373 -6.01 21.78 -5.35
CA ASN A 373 -7.00 22.00 -6.41
C ASN A 373 -7.09 23.48 -6.66
N VAL A 374 -7.22 23.87 -7.91
CA VAL A 374 -7.45 25.26 -8.32
C VAL A 374 -8.44 25.25 -9.47
N THR A 375 -9.40 26.14 -9.43
CA THR A 375 -10.30 26.38 -10.56
C THR A 375 -9.58 27.17 -11.64
N VAL A 376 -9.86 26.83 -12.88
CA VAL A 376 -9.26 27.51 -14.04
C VAL A 376 -9.93 28.88 -14.20
N PRO A 377 -9.19 29.95 -14.51
CA PRO A 377 -9.75 31.25 -14.81
C PRO A 377 -10.82 31.18 -15.91
N GLY A 378 -11.96 31.82 -15.67
CA GLY A 378 -13.14 31.75 -16.54
C GLY A 378 -14.18 30.71 -16.11
N SER A 379 -13.95 30.02 -15.00
CA SER A 379 -15.01 29.31 -14.26
C SER A 379 -15.95 30.32 -13.60
N ASP A 380 -17.24 29.99 -13.45
CA ASP A 380 -18.22 30.87 -12.80
C ASP A 380 -17.86 31.15 -11.33
N VAL A 381 -17.14 30.23 -10.69
CA VAL A 381 -16.64 30.37 -9.33
C VAL A 381 -15.17 30.00 -9.29
N GLU A 382 -14.33 30.88 -8.78
CA GLU A 382 -12.90 30.70 -8.73
C GLU A 382 -12.39 30.55 -7.29
N TYR A 383 -11.66 29.50 -7.02
CA TYR A 383 -11.06 29.20 -5.70
C TYR A 383 -9.89 28.25 -5.82
N TYR A 384 -9.15 28.10 -4.72
CA TYR A 384 -8.19 27.02 -4.57
C TYR A 384 -8.31 26.38 -3.20
N THR A 385 -7.88 25.11 -3.11
CA THR A 385 -7.77 24.38 -1.86
C THR A 385 -6.46 23.61 -1.81
N ILE A 386 -5.86 23.54 -0.63
CA ILE A 386 -4.67 22.74 -0.35
C ILE A 386 -4.99 21.86 0.83
N ASN A 387 -4.79 20.56 0.68
CA ASN A 387 -5.06 19.58 1.71
C ASN A 387 -3.81 18.73 1.97
N TYR A 388 -3.46 18.58 3.22
CA TYR A 388 -2.38 17.69 3.64
C TYR A 388 -2.91 16.69 4.68
N ASN A 389 -2.81 15.41 4.33
CA ASN A 389 -3.18 14.30 5.19
C ASN A 389 -1.92 13.53 5.59
N TYR A 390 -1.74 13.32 6.87
CA TYR A 390 -0.63 12.58 7.44
C TYR A 390 -1.13 11.44 8.31
N GLN A 391 -0.53 10.27 8.15
CA GLN A 391 -0.78 9.09 8.97
C GLN A 391 0.55 8.44 9.32
N GLN A 392 0.77 8.13 10.61
CA GLN A 392 1.95 7.44 11.10
C GLN A 392 1.54 6.25 11.95
N TYR A 393 2.04 5.08 11.58
CA TYR A 393 1.84 3.83 12.30
C TYR A 393 3.11 3.46 13.04
N LEU A 394 3.03 3.35 14.36
CA LEU A 394 4.14 3.01 15.25
C LEU A 394 3.79 1.73 16.01
N PRO A 395 4.49 0.61 15.76
CA PRO A 395 4.27 -0.62 16.52
C PRO A 395 4.77 -0.42 17.97
N VAL A 396 3.86 -0.52 18.92
CA VAL A 396 4.19 -0.47 20.37
C VAL A 396 4.63 -1.84 20.84
N ASN A 397 3.91 -2.87 20.42
CA ASN A 397 4.24 -4.28 20.66
C ASN A 397 3.52 -5.14 19.61
N ARG A 398 3.64 -6.49 19.72
CA ARG A 398 3.00 -7.41 18.76
C ARG A 398 1.46 -7.39 18.77
N TRP A 399 0.84 -6.75 19.75
CA TRP A 399 -0.61 -6.69 19.96
C TRP A 399 -1.20 -5.31 19.73
N ALA A 400 -0.37 -4.26 19.72
CA ALA A 400 -0.82 -2.87 19.69
C ALA A 400 0.04 -2.03 18.75
N THR A 401 -0.64 -1.25 17.91
CA THR A 401 -0.04 -0.24 17.03
C THR A 401 -0.68 1.11 17.35
N PHE A 402 0.14 2.12 17.55
CA PHE A 402 -0.30 3.49 17.71
C PHE A 402 -0.44 4.13 16.33
N LEU A 403 -1.62 4.72 16.05
CA LEU A 403 -1.88 5.53 14.87
C LEU A 403 -1.96 6.99 15.28
N PHE A 404 -1.08 7.80 14.70
CA PHE A 404 -1.22 9.24 14.69
C PHE A 404 -1.72 9.68 13.31
N SER A 405 -2.79 10.50 13.28
CA SER A 405 -3.27 11.09 12.04
C SER A 405 -3.51 12.58 12.20
N ALA A 406 -3.21 13.35 11.15
CA ALA A 406 -3.43 14.78 11.10
C ALA A 406 -3.92 15.16 9.71
N ASP A 407 -4.99 15.97 9.68
CA ASP A 407 -5.57 16.53 8.48
C ASP A 407 -5.51 18.04 8.56
N VAL A 408 -4.86 18.67 7.58
CA VAL A 408 -4.72 20.12 7.50
C VAL A 408 -5.25 20.56 6.15
N GLY A 409 -6.20 21.48 6.17
CA GLY A 409 -6.79 22.05 4.96
C GLY A 409 -6.74 23.57 4.99
N TYR A 410 -6.52 24.15 3.82
CA TYR A 410 -6.61 25.58 3.57
C TYR A 410 -7.25 25.83 2.23
N GLY A 411 -8.10 26.84 2.15
CA GLY A 411 -8.73 27.26 0.90
C GLY A 411 -9.09 28.73 0.92
N ALA A 412 -9.09 29.34 -0.25
CA ALA A 412 -9.52 30.72 -0.43
C ALA A 412 -10.14 30.93 -1.82
N ALA A 413 -10.98 31.92 -1.92
CA ALA A 413 -11.53 32.36 -3.18
C ALA A 413 -10.47 33.08 -4.04
N LEU A 414 -10.70 33.05 -5.34
CA LEU A 414 -9.92 33.77 -6.36
C LEU A 414 -10.85 34.64 -7.22
N GLY A 415 -10.27 35.52 -7.98
CA GLY A 415 -11.01 36.38 -8.94
C GLY A 415 -12.12 37.18 -8.26
N ASP A 416 -13.30 37.13 -8.86
CA ASP A 416 -14.49 37.86 -8.38
C ASP A 416 -15.31 37.05 -7.35
N THR A 417 -14.91 35.84 -7.02
CA THR A 417 -15.59 34.99 -6.02
C THR A 417 -15.42 35.59 -4.63
N THR A 418 -16.51 35.82 -3.92
CA THR A 418 -16.52 36.57 -2.66
C THR A 418 -15.84 35.87 -1.49
N SER A 419 -15.98 34.52 -1.41
CA SER A 419 -15.33 33.67 -0.41
C SER A 419 -15.35 32.25 -0.88
N LEU A 420 -14.65 31.36 -0.15
CA LEU A 420 -14.64 29.91 -0.42
C LEU A 420 -16.09 29.38 -0.43
N PRO A 421 -16.48 28.55 -1.42
CA PRO A 421 -17.82 27.96 -1.46
C PRO A 421 -18.16 27.23 -0.15
N PRO A 422 -19.39 27.38 0.40
CA PRO A 422 -19.77 26.81 1.69
C PRO A 422 -19.51 25.29 1.79
N TYR A 423 -19.71 24.54 0.71
CA TYR A 423 -19.46 23.09 0.66
C TYR A 423 -17.96 22.70 0.60
N ARG A 424 -17.08 23.67 0.41
CA ARG A 424 -15.61 23.49 0.46
C ARG A 424 -15.01 23.92 1.79
N ASN A 425 -15.82 24.44 2.72
CA ASN A 425 -15.35 24.78 4.05
C ASN A 425 -14.94 23.54 4.82
N TYR A 426 -13.97 23.71 5.70
CA TYR A 426 -13.50 22.66 6.61
C TYR A 426 -14.33 22.72 7.90
N PHE A 427 -15.00 21.64 8.21
CA PHE A 427 -15.79 21.50 9.43
C PHE A 427 -15.03 20.63 10.42
N ALA A 428 -14.95 21.06 11.68
CA ALA A 428 -14.37 20.32 12.78
C ALA A 428 -15.43 20.10 13.86
N GLY A 429 -15.42 18.92 14.48
CA GLY A 429 -16.38 18.50 15.50
C GLY A 429 -17.29 17.36 15.03
N GLY A 430 -17.94 16.68 15.98
CA GLY A 430 -18.73 15.49 15.74
C GLY A 430 -17.93 14.18 15.90
N PRO A 431 -18.59 13.02 15.79
CA PRO A 431 -17.95 11.73 16.11
C PRO A 431 -16.80 11.33 15.18
N ASP A 432 -16.69 11.95 14.00
CA ASP A 432 -15.73 11.56 12.97
C ASP A 432 -14.52 12.52 12.86
N THR A 433 -14.52 13.66 13.59
CA THR A 433 -13.53 14.74 13.41
C THR A 433 -12.94 15.28 14.71
N VAL A 434 -13.06 14.56 15.80
CA VAL A 434 -12.43 14.91 17.10
C VAL A 434 -11.15 14.13 17.30
#